data_60693fc700e9973d1fcaf2a50867de64
#
_entry.id   60693fc700e9973d1fcaf2a50867de64
#
_cell.length_a   1.000
_cell.length_b   1.000
_cell.length_c   1.000
_cell.angle_alpha   90.00
_cell.angle_beta   90.00
_cell.angle_gamma   90.00
#
_symmetry.space_group_name_H-M   'P 1'
#
loop_
_entity.id
_entity.type
_entity.pdbx_description
1 polymer ?
#
loop_
_entity_poly.entity_id
_entity_poly.type
_entity_poly.pdbx_seq_one_letter_code
_entity_poly.pdbx_strand_id
1 'polypeptide(L)'
;MAEHNNVTMIQFSSFGCGLDAITTGQVKSILEDHQRIYTMIKLDDVSNLGAARIRLRSLIAALARRKPVQYQTLEIPDRPHFTEECRRRHTILAPQMAPIHFELFGPVLQKYGYNVVIPPMPRSAVDVGLRYVHNDMCYPAIVVIGQLLNALKSGMCDPDNTSIMLFQTCGACRATNYMNVLRMALKDAGYPQVPVFACWGLETDAFSFTRESLIEAIKAAVYGDVLMNVKNRTMPYELNKGETQQVYDRWMAKCKEELSREKTSYRRFSQNIQAIVQDFEAIPIDENMWKPKVGIVGEILAKYHPVANNNIEKVLMEEGAEVVMPDFVDFFMYSAYDAVVKRELLDGKLKSKLIAQMFIQLMEFYRRPVRKAMKHSKRYLPPHTIGEIAALAKEHVSLGNMAGEGWFLTGEMVKLIRHGVPNVVCLQPFGCLPNHITGKGVIHSLRKHYKEANILAIDCDAGASEVNQLNRLKLMLSVAKEKNPNMQNADRKKA
;
A
#
# COMPACT_ATOMS: atom_id res chain seq x y z
N MET A 1 12.73 -0.54 -34.67
CA MET A 1 13.25 0.81 -34.41
C MET A 1 14.75 0.81 -34.11
N ALA A 2 15.19 -0.01 -33.16
CA ALA A 2 16.63 -0.11 -32.89
C ALA A 2 17.45 -0.44 -34.15
N GLU A 3 16.92 -1.28 -35.03
CA GLU A 3 17.55 -1.73 -36.30
C GLU A 3 17.56 -0.68 -37.42
N HIS A 4 16.68 0.32 -37.37
CA HIS A 4 16.48 1.26 -38.46
C HIS A 4 16.97 2.66 -38.10
N ASN A 5 17.94 3.21 -38.87
CA ASN A 5 18.50 4.55 -38.64
C ASN A 5 17.55 5.70 -39.00
N ASN A 6 16.59 5.46 -39.87
CA ASN A 6 15.67 6.45 -40.42
C ASN A 6 14.34 6.55 -39.62
N VAL A 7 14.22 5.81 -38.52
CA VAL A 7 13.03 5.84 -37.63
C VAL A 7 13.41 6.35 -36.27
N THR A 8 12.64 7.30 -35.76
CA THR A 8 12.81 7.89 -34.43
C THR A 8 11.52 7.82 -33.66
N MET A 9 11.59 7.42 -32.41
CA MET A 9 10.42 7.31 -31.54
C MET A 9 10.20 8.58 -30.72
N ILE A 10 8.97 9.05 -30.74
CA ILE A 10 8.47 10.03 -29.78
C ILE A 10 7.32 9.37 -29.03
N GLN A 11 7.48 9.20 -27.74
CA GLN A 11 6.44 8.61 -26.89
C GLN A 11 5.65 9.71 -26.19
N PHE A 12 4.32 9.65 -26.30
CA PHE A 12 3.43 10.47 -25.48
C PHE A 12 3.11 9.74 -24.19
N SER A 13 3.13 10.46 -23.08
CA SER A 13 2.74 9.95 -21.77
C SER A 13 1.87 11.00 -21.07
N SER A 14 0.77 10.57 -20.48
CA SER A 14 -0.10 11.45 -19.70
C SER A 14 0.29 11.44 -18.22
N PHE A 15 -0.22 10.54 -17.45
CA PHE A 15 0.13 10.40 -16.03
C PHE A 15 1.40 9.57 -15.84
N GLY A 16 2.10 9.79 -14.72
CA GLY A 16 3.17 8.90 -14.25
C GLY A 16 2.66 7.53 -13.76
N CYS A 17 1.51 7.04 -14.23
CA CYS A 17 0.84 5.82 -13.81
C CYS A 17 0.17 5.11 -15.00
N GLY A 18 -0.20 3.84 -14.85
CA GLY A 18 -0.79 3.02 -15.90
C GLY A 18 0.25 2.37 -16.82
N LEU A 19 -0.19 1.87 -17.97
CA LEU A 19 0.67 1.11 -18.91
C LEU A 19 1.84 1.93 -19.44
N ASP A 20 1.61 3.20 -19.78
CA ASP A 20 2.67 4.09 -20.29
C ASP A 20 3.78 4.26 -19.26
N ALA A 21 3.42 4.33 -17.99
CA ALA A 21 4.38 4.46 -16.91
C ALA A 21 5.28 3.21 -16.75
N ILE A 22 4.79 2.03 -17.13
CA ILE A 22 5.54 0.78 -17.10
C ILE A 22 6.46 0.69 -18.33
N THR A 23 5.93 1.02 -19.50
CA THR A 23 6.63 0.82 -20.77
C THR A 23 7.68 1.89 -21.08
N THR A 24 7.48 3.14 -20.63
CA THR A 24 8.40 4.27 -20.90
C THR A 24 9.82 3.99 -20.44
N GLY A 25 10.03 3.49 -19.24
CA GLY A 25 11.35 3.16 -18.72
C GLY A 25 12.03 2.03 -19.50
N GLN A 26 11.28 0.99 -19.86
CA GLN A 26 11.79 -0.14 -20.64
C GLN A 26 12.18 0.27 -22.06
N VAL A 27 11.30 1.02 -22.74
CA VAL A 27 11.56 1.52 -24.09
C VAL A 27 12.77 2.45 -24.09
N LYS A 28 12.88 3.33 -23.09
CA LYS A 28 14.03 4.21 -22.91
C LYS A 28 15.32 3.39 -22.80
N SER A 29 15.37 2.43 -21.89
CA SER A 29 16.56 1.58 -21.68
C SER A 29 16.95 0.87 -22.98
N ILE A 30 16.02 0.20 -23.65
CA ILE A 30 16.27 -0.52 -24.91
C ILE A 30 16.84 0.43 -25.98
N LEU A 31 16.29 1.63 -26.15
CA LEU A 31 16.75 2.57 -27.16
C LEU A 31 18.10 3.16 -26.80
N GLU A 32 18.36 3.54 -25.56
CA GLU A 32 19.64 4.08 -25.09
C GLU A 32 20.77 3.04 -25.17
N ASP A 33 20.51 1.78 -24.81
CA ASP A 33 21.46 0.68 -24.95
C ASP A 33 21.89 0.47 -26.43
N HIS A 34 20.95 0.72 -27.36
CA HIS A 34 21.26 0.72 -28.80
C HIS A 34 21.74 2.09 -29.32
N GLN A 35 22.15 2.98 -28.45
CA GLN A 35 22.61 4.35 -28.79
C GLN A 35 21.55 5.13 -29.59
N ARG A 36 20.26 4.89 -29.37
CA ARG A 36 19.15 5.59 -30.00
C ARG A 36 18.64 6.71 -29.11
N ILE A 37 18.21 7.81 -29.73
CA ILE A 37 17.60 8.92 -28.99
C ILE A 37 16.19 8.53 -28.61
N TYR A 38 15.90 8.59 -27.30
CA TYR A 38 14.56 8.45 -26.76
C TYR A 38 13.99 9.83 -26.44
N THR A 39 12.79 10.11 -26.93
CA THR A 39 12.09 11.37 -26.63
C THR A 39 10.71 11.08 -26.09
N MET A 40 10.43 11.57 -24.88
CA MET A 40 9.12 11.53 -24.27
C MET A 40 8.53 12.93 -24.19
N ILE A 41 7.27 13.08 -24.59
CA ILE A 41 6.47 14.30 -24.41
C ILE A 41 5.37 13.98 -23.44
N LYS A 42 5.37 14.67 -22.30
CA LYS A 42 4.33 14.57 -21.28
C LYS A 42 3.16 15.46 -21.64
N LEU A 43 1.97 14.89 -21.63
CA LEU A 43 0.70 15.58 -21.89
C LEU A 43 -0.13 15.51 -20.61
N ASP A 44 -0.41 16.64 -20.01
CA ASP A 44 -1.28 16.76 -18.83
C ASP A 44 -2.16 18.02 -18.96
N ASP A 45 -3.07 18.22 -18.03
CA ASP A 45 -4.03 19.35 -18.02
C ASP A 45 -3.33 20.72 -17.98
N VAL A 46 -2.10 20.77 -17.52
CA VAL A 46 -1.27 21.98 -17.41
C VAL A 46 -0.19 22.02 -18.51
N SER A 47 -0.29 21.17 -19.54
CA SER A 47 0.71 21.05 -20.57
C SER A 47 0.94 22.35 -21.32
N ASN A 48 2.16 22.86 -21.22
CA ASN A 48 2.62 23.99 -22.00
C ASN A 48 3.19 23.51 -23.35
N LEU A 49 2.54 23.88 -24.44
CA LEU A 49 3.04 23.57 -25.80
C LEU A 49 4.46 24.07 -26.05
N GLY A 50 4.92 25.10 -25.31
CA GLY A 50 6.31 25.58 -25.36
C GLY A 50 7.32 24.49 -24.98
N ALA A 51 7.08 23.75 -23.91
CA ALA A 51 7.95 22.65 -23.47
C ALA A 51 8.03 21.53 -24.53
N ALA A 52 6.88 21.15 -25.12
CA ALA A 52 6.82 20.16 -26.19
C ALA A 52 7.60 20.63 -27.43
N ARG A 53 7.42 21.90 -27.83
CA ARG A 53 8.17 22.51 -28.96
C ARG A 53 9.67 22.52 -28.73
N ILE A 54 10.13 22.86 -27.52
CA ILE A 54 11.55 22.84 -27.16
C ILE A 54 12.10 21.44 -27.28
N ARG A 55 11.43 20.42 -26.74
CA ARG A 55 11.85 19.02 -26.82
C ARG A 55 11.92 18.53 -28.26
N LEU A 56 10.95 18.87 -29.13
CA LEU A 56 10.96 18.52 -30.54
C LEU A 56 12.08 19.21 -31.29
N ARG A 57 12.34 20.50 -31.06
CA ARG A 57 13.47 21.24 -31.66
C ARG A 57 14.82 20.64 -31.22
N SER A 58 14.96 20.27 -29.95
CA SER A 58 16.16 19.60 -29.44
C SER A 58 16.36 18.23 -30.08
N LEU A 59 15.28 17.47 -30.27
CA LEU A 59 15.34 16.19 -30.99
C LEU A 59 15.79 16.36 -32.42
N ILE A 60 15.19 17.31 -33.18
CA ILE A 60 15.57 17.60 -34.57
C ILE A 60 17.05 18.00 -34.65
N ALA A 61 17.52 18.88 -33.77
CA ALA A 61 18.92 19.29 -33.71
C ALA A 61 19.88 18.13 -33.38
N ALA A 62 19.48 17.23 -32.49
CA ALA A 62 20.25 16.05 -32.15
C ALA A 62 20.32 15.04 -33.30
N LEU A 63 19.18 14.82 -33.98
CA LEU A 63 19.12 13.95 -35.16
C LEU A 63 20.00 14.46 -36.32
N ALA A 64 20.03 15.78 -36.55
CA ALA A 64 20.89 16.39 -37.60
C ALA A 64 22.39 16.20 -37.33
N ARG A 65 22.81 16.03 -36.09
CA ARG A 65 24.20 15.82 -35.68
C ARG A 65 24.57 14.35 -35.47
N ARG A 66 23.60 13.47 -35.49
CA ARG A 66 23.77 12.07 -35.17
C ARG A 66 24.43 11.32 -36.34
N LYS A 67 25.45 10.53 -36.04
CA LYS A 67 26.01 9.57 -36.98
C LYS A 67 25.15 8.30 -37.02
N PRO A 68 25.05 7.62 -38.17
CA PRO A 68 24.41 6.30 -38.23
C PRO A 68 25.09 5.33 -37.27
N VAL A 69 24.27 4.57 -36.53
CA VAL A 69 24.74 3.55 -35.57
C VAL A 69 24.44 2.18 -36.17
N GLN A 70 25.45 1.31 -36.17
CA GLN A 70 25.25 -0.09 -36.55
C GLN A 70 24.46 -0.82 -35.46
N TYR A 71 23.42 -1.52 -35.84
CA TYR A 71 22.65 -2.34 -34.91
C TYR A 71 23.51 -3.48 -34.37
N GLN A 72 23.55 -3.63 -33.09
CA GLN A 72 24.15 -4.75 -32.39
C GLN A 72 23.08 -5.45 -31.56
N THR A 73 23.00 -6.78 -31.65
CA THR A 73 22.18 -7.54 -30.75
C THR A 73 22.80 -7.46 -29.36
N LEU A 74 22.09 -6.88 -28.43
CA LEU A 74 22.52 -6.82 -27.03
C LEU A 74 22.23 -8.16 -26.36
N GLU A 75 23.26 -8.74 -25.76
CA GLU A 75 23.04 -9.83 -24.82
C GLU A 75 22.33 -9.26 -23.59
N ILE A 76 21.21 -9.87 -23.22
CA ILE A 76 20.53 -9.55 -21.95
C ILE A 76 21.44 -10.08 -20.85
N PRO A 77 22.02 -9.22 -19.99
CA PRO A 77 22.89 -9.66 -18.92
C PRO A 77 22.16 -10.68 -18.06
N ASP A 78 22.86 -11.75 -17.68
CA ASP A 78 22.35 -12.70 -16.72
C ASP A 78 22.01 -11.97 -15.41
N ARG A 79 20.81 -12.20 -14.91
CA ARG A 79 20.31 -11.50 -13.71
C ARG A 79 20.61 -12.34 -12.48
N PRO A 80 21.07 -11.72 -11.38
CA PRO A 80 21.22 -12.50 -10.14
C PRO A 80 19.85 -13.05 -9.72
N HIS A 81 19.79 -14.38 -9.60
CA HIS A 81 18.60 -15.11 -9.17
C HIS A 81 18.66 -15.42 -7.68
N PHE A 82 17.49 -15.44 -7.03
CA PHE A 82 17.38 -15.90 -5.66
C PHE A 82 17.35 -17.42 -5.65
N THR A 83 18.45 -18.04 -5.21
CA THR A 83 18.67 -19.49 -5.20
C THR A 83 18.44 -20.09 -3.81
N GLU A 84 18.44 -21.43 -3.70
CA GLU A 84 18.43 -22.13 -2.40
C GLU A 84 19.68 -21.82 -1.55
N GLU A 85 20.82 -21.49 -2.18
CA GLU A 85 21.99 -21.01 -1.47
C GLU A 85 21.76 -19.62 -0.88
N CYS A 86 21.19 -18.69 -1.66
CA CYS A 86 20.78 -17.37 -1.17
C CYS A 86 19.80 -17.49 0.02
N ARG A 87 18.83 -18.39 -0.08
CA ARG A 87 17.87 -18.64 1.01
C ARG A 87 18.57 -19.02 2.33
N ARG A 88 19.62 -19.82 2.26
CA ARG A 88 20.34 -20.29 3.47
C ARG A 88 21.30 -19.27 4.05
N ARG A 89 21.90 -18.42 3.22
CA ARG A 89 23.01 -17.55 3.61
C ARG A 89 22.65 -16.09 3.68
N HIS A 90 21.77 -15.63 2.78
CA HIS A 90 21.51 -14.21 2.64
C HIS A 90 20.57 -13.67 3.72
N THR A 91 20.81 -12.44 4.10
CA THR A 91 19.80 -11.60 4.73
C THR A 91 18.83 -11.12 3.64
N ILE A 92 17.54 -11.34 3.84
CA ILE A 92 16.50 -10.91 2.92
C ILE A 92 15.94 -9.57 3.40
N LEU A 93 16.25 -8.50 2.69
CA LEU A 93 15.64 -7.20 2.95
C LEU A 93 14.23 -7.16 2.38
N ALA A 94 13.25 -6.82 3.20
CA ALA A 94 11.87 -6.56 2.80
C ALA A 94 11.48 -5.13 3.16
N PRO A 95 10.78 -4.38 2.28
CA PRO A 95 10.36 -3.03 2.61
C PRO A 95 9.24 -3.05 3.63
N GLN A 96 9.19 -2.05 4.49
CA GLN A 96 8.07 -1.82 5.40
C GLN A 96 6.83 -1.40 4.60
N MET A 97 5.66 -1.91 4.99
CA MET A 97 4.39 -1.45 4.47
C MET A 97 3.44 -1.09 5.61
N ALA A 98 3.16 -2.04 6.49
CA ALA A 98 2.26 -1.89 7.63
C ALA A 98 2.98 -2.36 8.90
N PRO A 99 3.47 -1.45 9.76
CA PRO A 99 4.38 -1.81 10.87
C PRO A 99 3.86 -2.93 11.75
N ILE A 100 2.61 -2.86 12.20
CA ILE A 100 2.00 -3.88 13.07
C ILE A 100 2.00 -5.27 12.43
N HIS A 101 1.61 -5.35 11.15
CA HIS A 101 1.51 -6.62 10.43
C HIS A 101 2.88 -7.20 10.09
N PHE A 102 3.82 -6.33 9.66
CA PHE A 102 5.16 -6.75 9.27
C PHE A 102 5.98 -7.25 10.47
N GLU A 103 5.73 -6.69 11.65
CA GLU A 103 6.29 -7.18 12.90
C GLU A 103 5.83 -8.61 13.23
N LEU A 104 4.62 -9.00 12.82
CA LEU A 104 4.07 -10.34 13.00
C LEU A 104 4.46 -11.32 11.87
N PHE A 105 4.73 -10.82 10.65
CA PHE A 105 5.21 -11.68 9.56
C PHE A 105 6.65 -12.14 9.76
N GLY A 106 7.49 -11.35 10.42
CA GLY A 106 8.90 -11.70 10.69
C GLY A 106 9.09 -13.09 11.29
N PRO A 107 8.48 -13.39 12.45
CA PRO A 107 8.54 -14.72 13.07
C PRO A 107 8.08 -15.87 12.17
N VAL A 108 7.05 -15.66 11.37
CA VAL A 108 6.55 -16.66 10.41
C VAL A 108 7.62 -16.94 9.36
N LEU A 109 8.18 -15.93 8.73
CA LEU A 109 9.20 -16.11 7.69
C LEU A 109 10.46 -16.75 8.23
N GLN A 110 10.94 -16.34 9.41
CA GLN A 110 12.09 -16.94 10.09
C GLN A 110 11.89 -18.43 10.37
N LYS A 111 10.72 -18.83 10.84
CA LYS A 111 10.36 -20.22 11.10
C LYS A 111 10.48 -21.11 9.84
N TYR A 112 10.20 -20.57 8.67
CA TYR A 112 10.31 -21.28 7.40
C TYR A 112 11.67 -21.10 6.71
N GLY A 113 12.66 -20.62 7.45
CA GLY A 113 14.06 -20.55 6.99
C GLY A 113 14.39 -19.35 6.12
N TYR A 114 13.60 -18.26 6.23
CA TYR A 114 13.89 -17.00 5.57
C TYR A 114 14.39 -15.99 6.60
N ASN A 115 15.65 -15.58 6.51
CA ASN A 115 16.22 -14.54 7.37
C ASN A 115 15.79 -13.15 6.88
N VAL A 116 14.54 -12.78 7.15
CA VAL A 116 13.96 -11.51 6.68
C VAL A 116 14.23 -10.41 7.69
N VAL A 117 14.73 -9.29 7.19
CA VAL A 117 14.96 -8.04 7.92
C VAL A 117 14.18 -6.91 7.25
N ILE A 118 13.41 -6.19 8.03
CA ILE A 118 12.71 -4.98 7.61
C ILE A 118 13.58 -3.80 8.09
N PRO A 119 14.28 -3.11 7.17
CA PRO A 119 15.16 -2.03 7.57
C PRO A 119 14.36 -0.83 8.09
N PRO A 120 14.96 -0.01 8.96
CA PRO A 120 14.35 1.24 9.39
C PRO A 120 14.12 2.16 8.18
N MET A 121 13.07 2.97 8.26
CA MET A 121 12.74 3.96 7.24
C MET A 121 12.95 5.37 7.81
N PRO A 122 14.16 5.90 7.80
CA PRO A 122 14.39 7.30 8.11
C PRO A 122 13.83 8.16 6.97
N ARG A 123 13.43 9.39 7.27
CA ARG A 123 12.88 10.30 6.26
C ARG A 123 13.86 10.55 5.10
N SER A 124 15.16 10.61 5.40
CA SER A 124 16.24 10.73 4.40
C SER A 124 16.29 9.59 3.38
N ALA A 125 15.66 8.45 3.67
CA ALA A 125 15.56 7.36 2.69
C ALA A 125 14.72 7.74 1.46
N VAL A 126 13.77 8.67 1.60
CA VAL A 126 13.01 9.21 0.45
C VAL A 126 13.96 9.94 -0.52
N ASP A 127 14.92 10.71 0.01
CA ASP A 127 15.91 11.41 -0.81
C ASP A 127 16.82 10.42 -1.55
N VAL A 128 17.15 9.30 -0.92
CA VAL A 128 17.87 8.20 -1.59
C VAL A 128 17.01 7.62 -2.72
N GLY A 129 15.72 7.40 -2.50
CA GLY A 129 14.79 6.97 -3.56
C GLY A 129 14.76 7.94 -4.74
N LEU A 130 14.61 9.23 -4.48
CA LEU A 130 14.61 10.29 -5.51
C LEU A 130 15.91 10.35 -6.31
N ARG A 131 17.03 9.97 -5.72
CA ARG A 131 18.34 9.98 -6.38
C ARG A 131 18.50 8.88 -7.42
N TYR A 132 17.92 7.70 -7.17
CA TYR A 132 18.10 6.51 -8.01
C TYR A 132 16.88 6.13 -8.84
N VAL A 133 15.74 6.76 -8.57
CA VAL A 133 14.56 6.68 -9.40
C VAL A 133 14.13 8.09 -9.80
N HIS A 134 13.62 8.24 -11.01
CA HIS A 134 13.27 9.57 -11.52
C HIS A 134 12.01 10.14 -10.85
N ASN A 135 11.86 11.48 -10.86
CA ASN A 135 10.78 12.21 -10.20
C ASN A 135 9.36 11.87 -10.69
N ASP A 136 9.23 11.35 -11.92
CA ASP A 136 7.95 10.91 -12.46
C ASP A 136 7.53 9.50 -11.95
N MET A 137 8.36 8.90 -11.08
CA MET A 137 8.02 7.63 -10.44
C MET A 137 6.93 7.84 -9.38
N CYS A 138 6.02 6.87 -9.22
CA CYS A 138 5.02 6.96 -8.17
C CYS A 138 5.67 6.97 -6.78
N TYR A 139 5.10 7.74 -5.88
CA TYR A 139 5.65 7.95 -4.55
C TYR A 139 5.91 6.65 -3.76
N PRO A 140 5.02 5.63 -3.77
CA PRO A 140 5.31 4.35 -3.12
C PRO A 140 6.59 3.67 -3.61
N ALA A 141 6.89 3.75 -4.92
CA ALA A 141 8.14 3.19 -5.45
C ALA A 141 9.37 3.94 -4.92
N ILE A 142 9.31 5.27 -4.84
CA ILE A 142 10.38 6.11 -4.29
C ILE A 142 10.64 5.72 -2.82
N VAL A 143 9.59 5.57 -2.02
CA VAL A 143 9.66 5.20 -0.61
C VAL A 143 10.28 3.81 -0.45
N VAL A 144 9.75 2.80 -1.15
CA VAL A 144 10.19 1.41 -1.05
C VAL A 144 11.64 1.24 -1.51
N ILE A 145 11.98 1.77 -2.69
CA ILE A 145 13.33 1.65 -3.26
C ILE A 145 14.32 2.46 -2.41
N GLY A 146 13.90 3.64 -1.96
CA GLY A 146 14.72 4.47 -1.08
C GLY A 146 15.06 3.77 0.24
N GLN A 147 14.11 3.11 0.88
CA GLN A 147 14.33 2.35 2.10
C GLN A 147 15.36 1.23 1.90
N LEU A 148 15.20 0.45 0.85
CA LEU A 148 16.07 -0.71 0.56
C LEU A 148 17.49 -0.27 0.21
N LEU A 149 17.64 0.74 -0.67
CA LEU A 149 18.95 1.29 -1.00
C LEU A 149 19.62 1.98 0.18
N ASN A 150 18.86 2.68 1.03
CA ASN A 150 19.39 3.29 2.24
C ASN A 150 19.97 2.24 3.21
N ALA A 151 19.32 1.09 3.34
CA ALA A 151 19.83 -0.01 4.16
C ALA A 151 21.17 -0.55 3.64
N LEU A 152 21.31 -0.76 2.33
CA LEU A 152 22.56 -1.19 1.73
C LEU A 152 23.67 -0.11 1.86
N LYS A 153 23.34 1.15 1.57
CA LYS A 153 24.30 2.25 1.62
C LYS A 153 24.77 2.60 3.02
N SER A 154 23.96 2.36 4.05
CA SER A 154 24.34 2.56 5.45
C SER A 154 25.27 1.45 6.00
N GLY A 155 25.54 0.41 5.22
CA GLY A 155 26.32 -0.75 5.67
C GLY A 155 25.59 -1.64 6.66
N MET A 156 24.26 -1.53 6.75
CA MET A 156 23.44 -2.38 7.61
C MET A 156 23.51 -3.87 7.22
N CYS A 157 23.70 -4.14 5.93
CA CYS A 157 23.80 -5.49 5.38
C CYS A 157 24.98 -5.54 4.39
N ASP A 158 25.63 -6.70 4.33
CA ASP A 158 26.64 -7.01 3.32
C ASP A 158 25.93 -7.25 1.97
N PRO A 159 26.18 -6.45 0.92
CA PRO A 159 25.53 -6.62 -0.37
C PRO A 159 25.74 -8.00 -1.02
N ASP A 160 26.89 -8.65 -0.78
CA ASP A 160 27.21 -9.94 -1.38
C ASP A 160 26.46 -11.10 -0.69
N ASN A 161 25.95 -10.89 0.52
CA ASN A 161 25.13 -11.82 1.29
C ASN A 161 23.71 -11.27 1.53
N THR A 162 23.22 -10.40 0.64
CA THR A 162 21.89 -9.81 0.74
C THR A 162 21.06 -10.13 -0.49
N SER A 163 19.77 -10.40 -0.28
CA SER A 163 18.75 -10.46 -1.32
C SER A 163 17.59 -9.54 -0.96
N ILE A 164 16.82 -9.11 -1.94
CA ILE A 164 15.69 -8.20 -1.71
C ILE A 164 14.40 -8.87 -2.13
N MET A 165 13.43 -8.88 -1.21
CA MET A 165 12.07 -9.32 -1.44
C MET A 165 11.15 -8.12 -1.65
N LEU A 166 10.35 -8.14 -2.73
CA LEU A 166 9.34 -7.14 -3.00
C LEU A 166 7.94 -7.74 -3.10
N PHE A 167 6.94 -6.92 -2.77
CA PHE A 167 5.56 -7.20 -3.15
C PHE A 167 5.31 -6.63 -4.54
N GLN A 168 4.85 -7.47 -5.46
CA GLN A 168 4.52 -7.08 -6.83
C GLN A 168 3.04 -7.36 -7.08
N THR A 169 2.34 -6.37 -7.64
CA THR A 169 0.95 -6.52 -8.06
C THR A 169 0.88 -6.90 -9.55
N CYS A 170 -0.31 -7.24 -10.02
CA CYS A 170 -0.58 -7.50 -11.43
C CYS A 170 -1.41 -6.35 -12.02
N GLY A 171 -1.40 -6.22 -13.37
CA GLY A 171 -2.28 -5.32 -14.10
C GLY A 171 -1.69 -3.94 -14.38
N ALA A 172 -2.55 -2.94 -14.54
CA ALA A 172 -2.17 -1.60 -14.99
C ALA A 172 -1.67 -0.69 -13.86
N CYS A 173 -1.12 -1.26 -12.79
CA CYS A 173 -0.45 -0.52 -11.73
C CYS A 173 1.07 -0.56 -11.92
N ARG A 174 1.75 0.55 -11.63
CA ARG A 174 3.21 0.63 -11.70
C ARG A 174 3.93 -0.38 -10.78
N ALA A 175 3.28 -0.81 -9.69
CA ALA A 175 3.80 -1.86 -8.81
C ALA A 175 4.08 -3.19 -9.53
N THR A 176 3.50 -3.42 -10.70
CA THR A 176 3.83 -4.54 -11.60
C THR A 176 5.30 -4.52 -12.06
N ASN A 177 5.95 -3.36 -12.05
CA ASN A 177 7.32 -3.17 -12.55
C ASN A 177 8.34 -2.75 -11.47
N TYR A 178 7.97 -2.76 -10.20
CA TYR A 178 8.87 -2.33 -9.11
C TYR A 178 10.18 -3.11 -9.08
N MET A 179 10.15 -4.41 -9.37
CA MET A 179 11.36 -5.24 -9.39
C MET A 179 12.37 -4.74 -10.44
N ASN A 180 11.93 -4.44 -11.66
CA ASN A 180 12.83 -3.95 -12.70
C ASN A 180 13.36 -2.55 -12.37
N VAL A 181 12.53 -1.68 -11.83
CA VAL A 181 12.94 -0.34 -11.38
C VAL A 181 13.97 -0.44 -10.26
N LEU A 182 13.77 -1.34 -9.30
CA LEU A 182 14.73 -1.59 -8.23
C LEU A 182 16.05 -2.16 -8.77
N ARG A 183 16.01 -3.12 -9.71
CA ARG A 183 17.22 -3.66 -10.35
C ARG A 183 18.05 -2.59 -11.06
N MET A 184 17.38 -1.67 -11.77
CA MET A 184 18.04 -0.51 -12.37
C MET A 184 18.66 0.39 -11.29
N ALA A 185 17.91 0.72 -10.26
CA ALA A 185 18.38 1.53 -9.15
C ALA A 185 19.56 0.89 -8.38
N LEU A 186 19.56 -0.43 -8.20
CA LEU A 186 20.68 -1.19 -7.62
C LEU A 186 21.93 -1.11 -8.50
N LYS A 187 21.77 -1.28 -9.82
CA LYS A 187 22.89 -1.14 -10.78
C LYS A 187 23.49 0.25 -10.69
N ASP A 188 22.67 1.29 -10.71
CA ASP A 188 23.11 2.68 -10.64
C ASP A 188 23.73 3.04 -9.28
N ALA A 189 23.30 2.36 -8.22
CA ALA A 189 23.85 2.52 -6.87
C ALA A 189 25.13 1.70 -6.61
N GLY A 190 25.56 0.86 -7.55
CA GLY A 190 26.77 0.02 -7.45
C GLY A 190 26.56 -1.35 -6.83
N TYR A 191 25.33 -1.85 -6.79
CA TYR A 191 24.96 -3.17 -6.21
C TYR A 191 24.28 -4.10 -7.23
N PRO A 192 24.83 -4.29 -8.46
CA PRO A 192 24.19 -5.10 -9.48
C PRO A 192 24.08 -6.59 -9.14
N GLN A 193 24.88 -7.07 -8.18
CA GLN A 193 24.94 -8.47 -7.75
C GLN A 193 23.79 -8.86 -6.82
N VAL A 194 23.02 -7.91 -6.26
CA VAL A 194 21.97 -8.19 -5.27
C VAL A 194 20.76 -8.82 -5.94
N PRO A 195 20.38 -10.07 -5.60
CA PRO A 195 19.20 -10.70 -6.15
C PRO A 195 17.91 -10.00 -5.69
N VAL A 196 16.98 -9.79 -6.63
CA VAL A 196 15.65 -9.23 -6.36
C VAL A 196 14.59 -10.22 -6.78
N PHE A 197 13.67 -10.57 -5.88
CA PHE A 197 12.58 -11.48 -6.15
C PHE A 197 11.24 -10.97 -5.61
N ALA A 198 10.14 -11.46 -6.18
CA ALA A 198 8.80 -11.13 -5.71
C ALA A 198 8.29 -12.15 -4.70
N CYS A 199 7.56 -11.68 -3.68
CA CYS A 199 6.86 -12.54 -2.72
C CYS A 199 5.74 -13.38 -3.39
N TRP A 200 5.17 -12.87 -4.49
CA TRP A 200 4.18 -13.53 -5.34
C TRP A 200 4.63 -13.38 -6.80
N GLY A 201 4.73 -14.46 -7.55
CA GLY A 201 5.09 -14.36 -8.97
C GLY A 201 5.69 -15.64 -9.55
N LEU A 202 5.96 -15.58 -10.87
CA LEU A 202 6.48 -16.71 -11.66
C LEU A 202 8.02 -16.79 -11.66
N GLU A 203 8.71 -15.80 -11.08
CA GLU A 203 10.19 -15.70 -11.15
C GLU A 203 10.91 -16.14 -9.87
N THR A 204 10.29 -16.97 -9.03
CA THR A 204 10.88 -17.35 -7.74
C THR A 204 11.10 -18.82 -7.63
N ASP A 205 12.29 -19.28 -7.96
CA ASP A 205 12.63 -20.71 -7.86
C ASP A 205 12.85 -21.18 -6.40
N ALA A 206 13.34 -20.29 -5.52
CA ALA A 206 13.68 -20.63 -4.13
C ALA A 206 12.76 -20.02 -3.05
N PHE A 207 11.78 -19.18 -3.44
CA PHE A 207 10.79 -18.65 -2.51
C PHE A 207 9.40 -19.18 -2.83
N SER A 208 8.81 -19.93 -1.90
CA SER A 208 7.45 -20.42 -2.04
C SER A 208 6.76 -20.49 -0.67
N PHE A 209 5.50 -20.11 -0.65
CA PHE A 209 4.65 -20.41 0.50
C PHE A 209 4.21 -21.87 0.45
N THR A 210 4.58 -22.64 1.48
CA THR A 210 3.90 -23.90 1.73
C THR A 210 2.48 -23.65 2.23
N ARG A 211 1.64 -24.68 2.23
CA ARG A 211 0.28 -24.55 2.79
C ARG A 211 0.32 -24.06 4.25
N GLU A 212 1.25 -24.56 5.02
CA GLU A 212 1.41 -24.25 6.44
C GLU A 212 1.86 -22.78 6.62
N SER A 213 2.88 -22.33 5.88
CA SER A 213 3.38 -20.96 5.96
C SER A 213 2.34 -19.94 5.49
N LEU A 214 1.54 -20.26 4.47
CA LEU A 214 0.43 -19.42 4.03
C LEU A 214 -0.64 -19.26 5.13
N ILE A 215 -1.01 -20.37 5.79
CA ILE A 215 -1.98 -20.34 6.89
C ILE A 215 -1.44 -19.48 8.05
N GLU A 216 -0.16 -19.57 8.36
CA GLU A 216 0.42 -18.78 9.43
C GLU A 216 0.57 -17.30 9.06
N ALA A 217 0.88 -17.00 7.81
CA ALA A 217 0.84 -15.62 7.31
C ALA A 217 -0.58 -15.02 7.40
N ILE A 218 -1.62 -15.80 7.08
CA ILE A 218 -3.02 -15.39 7.27
C ILE A 218 -3.32 -15.10 8.75
N LYS A 219 -2.88 -15.97 9.66
CA LYS A 219 -3.08 -15.73 11.11
C LYS A 219 -2.35 -14.48 11.58
N ALA A 220 -1.12 -14.24 11.11
CA ALA A 220 -0.34 -13.04 11.40
C ALA A 220 -1.07 -11.78 10.92
N ALA A 221 -1.58 -11.78 9.69
CA ALA A 221 -2.35 -10.68 9.14
C ALA A 221 -3.62 -10.39 9.97
N VAL A 222 -4.37 -11.42 10.34
CA VAL A 222 -5.60 -11.27 11.15
C VAL A 222 -5.28 -10.79 12.57
N TYR A 223 -4.19 -11.26 13.20
CA TYR A 223 -3.73 -10.71 14.48
C TYR A 223 -3.39 -9.22 14.36
N GLY A 224 -2.69 -8.84 13.28
CA GLY A 224 -2.36 -7.44 13.00
C GLY A 224 -3.59 -6.55 12.89
N ASP A 225 -4.60 -6.97 12.14
CA ASP A 225 -5.87 -6.25 11.99
C ASP A 225 -6.59 -6.07 13.33
N VAL A 226 -6.67 -7.14 14.12
CA VAL A 226 -7.34 -7.07 15.43
C VAL A 226 -6.60 -6.12 16.36
N LEU A 227 -5.26 -6.27 16.49
CA LEU A 227 -4.45 -5.42 17.36
C LEU A 227 -4.52 -3.94 16.95
N MET A 228 -4.44 -3.65 15.65
CA MET A 228 -4.59 -2.31 15.11
C MET A 228 -5.97 -1.72 15.46
N ASN A 229 -7.02 -2.49 15.22
CA ASN A 229 -8.40 -2.05 15.41
C ASN A 229 -8.71 -1.75 16.88
N VAL A 230 -8.41 -2.71 17.77
CA VAL A 230 -8.72 -2.55 19.20
C VAL A 230 -7.87 -1.45 19.85
N LYS A 231 -6.58 -1.31 19.46
CA LYS A 231 -5.69 -0.25 19.93
C LYS A 231 -6.23 1.13 19.56
N ASN A 232 -6.51 1.36 18.26
CA ASN A 232 -6.90 2.67 17.74
C ASN A 232 -8.24 3.15 18.30
N ARG A 233 -9.13 2.23 18.64
CA ARG A 233 -10.45 2.53 19.18
C ARG A 233 -10.50 2.62 20.71
N THR A 234 -9.48 2.15 21.41
CA THR A 234 -9.41 2.21 22.88
C THR A 234 -8.54 3.36 23.37
N MET A 235 -7.34 3.51 22.79
CA MET A 235 -6.32 4.48 23.20
C MET A 235 -6.84 5.94 23.35
N PRO A 236 -7.69 6.45 22.45
CA PRO A 236 -8.18 7.82 22.58
C PRO A 236 -9.06 8.08 23.82
N TYR A 237 -9.61 7.03 24.42
CA TYR A 237 -10.60 7.11 25.51
C TYR A 237 -10.08 6.59 26.84
N GLU A 238 -8.86 6.02 26.89
CA GLU A 238 -8.30 5.43 28.12
C GLU A 238 -8.23 6.41 29.27
N LEU A 239 -8.67 5.99 30.46
CA LEU A 239 -8.57 6.80 31.69
C LEU A 239 -7.14 6.85 32.21
N ASN A 240 -6.44 5.73 32.15
CA ASN A 240 -5.05 5.59 32.57
C ASN A 240 -4.15 5.67 31.32
N LYS A 241 -3.52 6.81 31.08
CA LYS A 241 -2.69 7.00 29.91
C LYS A 241 -1.56 5.97 29.81
N GLY A 242 -1.51 5.29 28.65
CA GLY A 242 -0.51 4.27 28.33
C GLY A 242 -0.93 2.85 28.67
N GLU A 243 -2.07 2.62 29.29
CA GLU A 243 -2.58 1.28 29.59
C GLU A 243 -2.87 0.49 28.31
N THR A 244 -3.50 1.14 27.33
CA THR A 244 -3.74 0.55 26.00
C THR A 244 -2.44 0.10 25.32
N GLN A 245 -1.37 0.91 25.43
CA GLN A 245 -0.08 0.55 24.85
C GLN A 245 0.54 -0.65 25.58
N GLN A 246 0.46 -0.72 26.89
CA GLN A 246 0.98 -1.85 27.68
C GLN A 246 0.26 -3.17 27.31
N VAL A 247 -1.07 -3.14 27.18
CA VAL A 247 -1.86 -4.30 26.76
C VAL A 247 -1.49 -4.71 25.32
N TYR A 248 -1.31 -3.72 24.43
CA TYR A 248 -0.89 -3.95 23.07
C TYR A 248 0.49 -4.64 23.00
N ASP A 249 1.49 -4.12 23.72
CA ASP A 249 2.85 -4.67 23.71
C ASP A 249 2.89 -6.11 24.23
N ARG A 250 2.14 -6.39 25.29
CA ARG A 250 1.97 -7.74 25.84
C ARG A 250 1.37 -8.70 24.80
N TRP A 251 0.31 -8.28 24.10
CA TRP A 251 -0.32 -9.12 23.09
C TRP A 251 0.53 -9.26 21.81
N MET A 252 1.23 -8.21 21.40
CA MET A 252 2.18 -8.28 20.30
C MET A 252 3.26 -9.35 20.58
N ALA A 253 3.87 -9.31 21.77
CA ALA A 253 4.86 -10.30 22.18
C ALA A 253 4.28 -11.74 22.18
N LYS A 254 3.07 -11.91 22.73
CA LYS A 254 2.39 -13.22 22.79
C LYS A 254 2.00 -13.74 21.39
N CYS A 255 1.56 -12.87 20.48
CA CYS A 255 1.25 -13.26 19.11
C CYS A 255 2.51 -13.68 18.35
N LYS A 256 3.65 -12.97 18.53
CA LYS A 256 4.94 -13.36 17.97
C LYS A 256 5.41 -14.72 18.48
N GLU A 257 5.33 -14.95 19.80
CA GLU A 257 5.66 -16.24 20.40
C GLU A 257 4.79 -17.36 19.82
N GLU A 258 3.50 -17.15 19.69
CA GLU A 258 2.59 -18.17 19.14
C GLU A 258 2.90 -18.46 17.66
N LEU A 259 3.20 -17.45 16.85
CA LEU A 259 3.57 -17.60 15.43
C LEU A 259 4.94 -18.26 15.24
N SER A 260 5.85 -18.14 16.22
CA SER A 260 7.16 -18.78 16.20
C SER A 260 7.11 -20.28 16.57
N ARG A 261 6.01 -20.76 17.17
CA ARG A 261 5.89 -22.18 17.56
C ARG A 261 5.88 -23.10 16.35
N GLU A 262 6.51 -24.27 16.49
CA GLU A 262 6.58 -25.27 15.41
C GLU A 262 5.19 -25.64 14.87
N LYS A 263 4.21 -25.81 15.76
CA LYS A 263 2.81 -26.10 15.39
C LYS A 263 1.87 -25.09 16.02
N THR A 264 1.13 -24.36 15.18
CA THR A 264 0.09 -23.44 15.63
C THR A 264 -1.29 -24.08 15.48
N SER A 265 -2.12 -23.95 16.53
CA SER A 265 -3.48 -24.53 16.57
C SER A 265 -4.52 -23.46 16.21
N TYR A 266 -5.50 -23.82 15.36
CA TYR A 266 -6.69 -22.95 15.13
C TYR A 266 -7.45 -22.63 16.40
N ARG A 267 -7.59 -23.61 17.32
CA ARG A 267 -8.27 -23.41 18.60
C ARG A 267 -7.56 -22.34 19.43
N ARG A 268 -6.22 -22.42 19.57
CA ARG A 268 -5.43 -21.43 20.31
C ARG A 268 -5.48 -20.05 19.64
N PHE A 269 -5.37 -20.00 18.31
CA PHE A 269 -5.57 -18.78 17.55
C PHE A 269 -6.91 -18.12 17.86
N SER A 270 -8.00 -18.91 17.81
CA SER A 270 -9.36 -18.41 18.12
C SER A 270 -9.49 -17.93 19.57
N GLN A 271 -8.89 -18.63 20.53
CA GLN A 271 -8.86 -18.23 21.94
C GLN A 271 -8.08 -16.92 22.15
N ASN A 272 -6.93 -16.78 21.51
CA ASN A 272 -6.15 -15.54 21.58
C ASN A 272 -6.92 -14.34 21.01
N ILE A 273 -7.60 -14.48 19.86
CA ILE A 273 -8.44 -13.41 19.31
C ILE A 273 -9.52 -12.97 20.31
N GLN A 274 -10.21 -13.94 20.94
CA GLN A 274 -11.22 -13.62 21.95
C GLN A 274 -10.62 -12.91 23.17
N ALA A 275 -9.47 -13.39 23.65
CA ALA A 275 -8.79 -12.81 24.79
C ALA A 275 -8.24 -11.41 24.49
N ILE A 276 -7.71 -11.14 23.26
CA ILE A 276 -7.32 -9.80 22.84
C ILE A 276 -8.51 -8.84 22.98
N VAL A 277 -9.65 -9.17 22.39
CA VAL A 277 -10.83 -8.31 22.44
C VAL A 277 -11.28 -8.07 23.86
N GLN A 278 -11.32 -9.12 24.71
CA GLN A 278 -11.70 -9.02 26.12
C GLN A 278 -10.74 -8.15 26.94
N ASP A 279 -9.43 -8.35 26.78
CA ASP A 279 -8.42 -7.58 27.51
C ASP A 279 -8.49 -6.08 27.18
N PHE A 280 -8.72 -5.73 25.89
CA PHE A 280 -8.89 -4.34 25.49
C PHE A 280 -10.26 -3.77 25.93
N GLU A 281 -11.32 -4.56 25.98
CA GLU A 281 -12.61 -4.12 26.53
C GLU A 281 -12.55 -3.89 28.06
N ALA A 282 -11.68 -4.60 28.77
CA ALA A 282 -11.47 -4.42 30.19
C ALA A 282 -10.72 -3.12 30.55
N ILE A 283 -10.04 -2.48 29.59
CA ILE A 283 -9.38 -1.20 29.83
C ILE A 283 -10.44 -0.14 30.18
N PRO A 284 -10.28 0.55 31.34
CA PRO A 284 -11.19 1.63 31.72
C PRO A 284 -11.13 2.79 30.74
N ILE A 285 -12.28 3.22 30.25
CA ILE A 285 -12.41 4.36 29.33
C ILE A 285 -13.40 5.38 29.85
N ASP A 286 -13.25 6.62 29.43
CA ASP A 286 -14.26 7.66 29.61
C ASP A 286 -15.38 7.49 28.59
N GLU A 287 -16.49 6.86 29.01
CA GLU A 287 -17.66 6.63 28.15
C GLU A 287 -18.42 7.93 27.78
N ASN A 288 -18.18 9.03 28.51
CA ASN A 288 -18.79 10.33 28.24
C ASN A 288 -17.96 11.17 27.26
N MET A 289 -16.71 10.77 27.02
CA MET A 289 -15.84 11.47 26.07
C MET A 289 -16.29 11.22 24.64
N TRP A 290 -16.63 12.29 23.94
CA TRP A 290 -16.91 12.23 22.51
C TRP A 290 -15.68 12.68 21.70
N LYS A 291 -15.34 11.90 20.69
CA LYS A 291 -14.29 12.25 19.71
C LYS A 291 -14.82 12.07 18.29
N PRO A 292 -14.45 12.95 17.35
CA PRO A 292 -14.78 12.74 15.94
C PRO A 292 -14.07 11.49 15.43
N LYS A 293 -14.84 10.57 14.83
CA LYS A 293 -14.29 9.39 14.18
C LYS A 293 -13.78 9.76 12.79
N VAL A 294 -12.54 9.40 12.50
CA VAL A 294 -11.89 9.67 11.21
C VAL A 294 -11.40 8.37 10.60
N GLY A 295 -11.96 8.02 9.46
CA GLY A 295 -11.50 6.88 8.65
C GLY A 295 -10.29 7.26 7.80
N ILE A 296 -9.29 6.38 7.70
CA ILE A 296 -8.16 6.55 6.77
C ILE A 296 -8.28 5.48 5.68
N VAL A 297 -8.43 5.92 4.45
CA VAL A 297 -8.43 5.08 3.25
C VAL A 297 -7.39 5.57 2.26
N GLY A 298 -7.09 4.80 1.23
CA GLY A 298 -6.13 5.24 0.22
C GLY A 298 -5.29 4.11 -0.36
N GLU A 299 -4.24 4.50 -1.07
CA GLU A 299 -3.25 3.59 -1.60
C GLU A 299 -2.59 2.81 -0.44
N ILE A 300 -2.35 1.54 -0.64
CA ILE A 300 -2.04 0.62 0.46
C ILE A 300 -0.78 1.02 1.25
N LEU A 301 0.30 1.45 0.61
CA LEU A 301 1.49 1.90 1.32
C LEU A 301 1.23 3.26 1.99
N ALA A 302 0.64 4.21 1.28
CA ALA A 302 0.32 5.52 1.85
C ALA A 302 -0.65 5.41 3.04
N LYS A 303 -1.57 4.45 3.03
CA LYS A 303 -2.53 4.23 4.12
C LYS A 303 -1.87 3.76 5.41
N TYR A 304 -0.93 2.82 5.34
CA TYR A 304 -0.38 2.16 6.54
C TYR A 304 1.04 2.58 6.91
N HIS A 305 1.82 3.13 5.97
CA HIS A 305 3.23 3.42 6.20
C HIS A 305 3.43 4.81 6.82
N PRO A 306 3.95 4.91 8.06
CA PRO A 306 4.00 6.19 8.79
C PRO A 306 4.80 7.28 8.07
N VAL A 307 5.95 6.94 7.48
CA VAL A 307 6.78 7.93 6.75
C VAL A 307 6.12 8.36 5.44
N ALA A 308 5.42 7.43 4.75
CA ALA A 308 4.76 7.75 3.49
C ALA A 308 3.57 8.70 3.66
N ASN A 309 2.96 8.74 4.85
CA ASN A 309 1.79 9.58 5.13
C ASN A 309 2.03 10.66 6.21
N ASN A 310 3.29 10.95 6.54
CA ASN A 310 3.65 11.94 7.57
C ASN A 310 3.02 11.65 8.94
N ASN A 311 2.95 10.36 9.33
CA ASN A 311 2.37 9.90 10.60
C ASN A 311 0.92 10.36 10.83
N ILE A 312 0.10 10.38 9.79
CA ILE A 312 -1.26 10.93 9.82
C ILE A 312 -2.13 10.31 10.92
N GLU A 313 -1.98 9.01 11.18
CA GLU A 313 -2.69 8.30 12.26
C GLU A 313 -2.38 8.94 13.62
N LYS A 314 -1.09 9.13 13.93
CA LYS A 314 -0.62 9.78 15.15
C LYS A 314 -1.10 11.23 15.24
N VAL A 315 -0.98 11.98 14.14
CA VAL A 315 -1.44 13.38 14.08
C VAL A 315 -2.93 13.50 14.38
N LEU A 316 -3.77 12.63 13.80
CA LEU A 316 -5.22 12.64 14.05
C LEU A 316 -5.55 12.32 15.51
N MET A 317 -4.85 11.36 16.13
CA MET A 317 -5.03 11.04 17.55
C MET A 317 -4.59 12.19 18.46
N GLU A 318 -3.46 12.84 18.19
CA GLU A 318 -2.97 14.01 18.92
C GLU A 318 -3.92 15.20 18.80
N GLU A 319 -4.56 15.40 17.65
CA GLU A 319 -5.60 16.41 17.43
C GLU A 319 -6.98 15.99 18.02
N GLY A 320 -7.05 14.86 18.70
CA GLY A 320 -8.21 14.42 19.48
C GLY A 320 -9.27 13.64 18.71
N ALA A 321 -8.92 12.98 17.61
CA ALA A 321 -9.81 12.10 16.87
C ALA A 321 -9.68 10.62 17.30
N GLU A 322 -10.74 9.84 17.09
CA GLU A 322 -10.69 8.36 17.03
C GLU A 322 -10.35 7.96 15.59
N VAL A 323 -9.26 7.25 15.39
CA VAL A 323 -8.82 6.79 14.06
C VAL A 323 -9.42 5.41 13.76
N VAL A 324 -10.02 5.27 12.58
CA VAL A 324 -10.59 4.02 12.09
C VAL A 324 -9.85 3.60 10.82
N MET A 325 -9.09 2.51 10.92
CA MET A 325 -8.36 1.92 9.80
C MET A 325 -9.14 0.71 9.27
N PRO A 326 -9.36 0.60 7.95
CA PRO A 326 -9.78 -0.66 7.34
C PRO A 326 -8.77 -1.78 7.57
N ASP A 327 -9.23 -3.03 7.53
CA ASP A 327 -8.37 -4.19 7.75
C ASP A 327 -7.36 -4.36 6.59
N PHE A 328 -6.12 -4.68 6.90
CA PHE A 328 -5.06 -4.97 5.92
C PHE A 328 -5.39 -6.20 5.07
N VAL A 329 -6.02 -7.19 5.69
CA VAL A 329 -6.50 -8.42 5.03
C VAL A 329 -7.51 -8.13 3.91
N ASP A 330 -8.32 -7.08 4.02
CA ASP A 330 -9.32 -6.71 3.00
C ASP A 330 -8.69 -6.46 1.63
N PHE A 331 -7.46 -5.91 1.58
CA PHE A 331 -6.74 -5.68 0.32
C PHE A 331 -6.38 -6.97 -0.42
N PHE A 332 -5.97 -8.01 0.29
CA PHE A 332 -5.68 -9.31 -0.34
C PHE A 332 -6.94 -10.00 -0.84
N MET A 333 -8.04 -9.88 -0.08
CA MET A 333 -9.33 -10.39 -0.52
C MET A 333 -9.87 -9.62 -1.71
N TYR A 334 -9.67 -8.29 -1.77
CA TYR A 334 -9.98 -7.47 -2.94
C TYR A 334 -9.20 -7.96 -4.16
N SER A 335 -7.88 -8.11 -4.04
CA SER A 335 -7.03 -8.58 -5.14
C SER A 335 -7.45 -9.96 -5.67
N ALA A 336 -7.90 -10.85 -4.79
CA ALA A 336 -8.47 -12.13 -5.19
C ALA A 336 -9.86 -11.96 -5.84
N TYR A 337 -10.71 -11.07 -5.31
CA TYR A 337 -12.04 -10.82 -5.81
C TYR A 337 -12.06 -10.27 -7.24
N ASP A 338 -10.99 -9.60 -7.66
CA ASP A 338 -10.81 -9.16 -9.05
C ASP A 338 -10.88 -10.31 -10.07
N ALA A 339 -10.47 -11.53 -9.71
CA ALA A 339 -10.62 -12.68 -10.58
C ALA A 339 -12.10 -13.08 -10.76
N VAL A 340 -12.94 -12.83 -9.74
CA VAL A 340 -14.40 -13.00 -9.83
C VAL A 340 -14.99 -11.96 -10.78
N VAL A 341 -14.63 -10.69 -10.58
CA VAL A 341 -15.09 -9.57 -11.41
C VAL A 341 -14.64 -9.73 -12.86
N LYS A 342 -13.38 -10.13 -13.10
CA LYS A 342 -12.86 -10.41 -14.45
C LYS A 342 -13.68 -11.49 -15.17
N ARG A 343 -14.14 -12.51 -14.44
CA ARG A 343 -15.01 -13.55 -15.04
C ARG A 343 -16.41 -13.01 -15.35
N GLU A 344 -16.92 -12.08 -14.59
CA GLU A 344 -18.26 -11.54 -14.75
C GLU A 344 -18.34 -10.42 -15.79
N LEU A 345 -17.32 -9.59 -15.90
CA LEU A 345 -17.31 -8.41 -16.77
C LEU A 345 -16.38 -8.52 -17.99
N LEU A 346 -15.45 -9.48 -17.99
CA LEU A 346 -14.42 -9.66 -19.02
C LEU A 346 -14.25 -11.15 -19.33
N ASP A 347 -13.20 -11.51 -20.05
CA ASP A 347 -12.88 -12.89 -20.44
C ASP A 347 -12.05 -13.66 -19.38
N GLY A 348 -12.38 -13.48 -18.10
CA GLY A 348 -11.68 -14.16 -17.00
C GLY A 348 -11.89 -15.68 -17.02
N LYS A 349 -10.84 -16.44 -16.70
CA LYS A 349 -10.89 -17.91 -16.67
C LYS A 349 -11.69 -18.41 -15.46
N LEU A 350 -12.59 -19.40 -15.66
CA LEU A 350 -13.37 -20.00 -14.57
C LEU A 350 -12.47 -20.60 -13.48
N LYS A 351 -11.36 -21.25 -13.84
CA LYS A 351 -10.39 -21.80 -12.88
C LYS A 351 -9.83 -20.71 -11.96
N SER A 352 -9.49 -19.53 -12.49
CA SER A 352 -8.98 -18.41 -11.69
C SER A 352 -10.05 -17.89 -10.72
N LYS A 353 -11.32 -17.80 -11.14
CA LYS A 353 -12.46 -17.44 -10.27
C LYS A 353 -12.58 -18.43 -9.11
N LEU A 354 -12.55 -19.73 -9.38
CA LEU A 354 -12.69 -20.77 -8.35
C LEU A 354 -11.54 -20.73 -7.34
N ILE A 355 -10.28 -20.60 -7.80
CA ILE A 355 -9.11 -20.47 -6.92
C ILE A 355 -9.24 -19.23 -6.03
N ALA A 356 -9.61 -18.10 -6.60
CA ALA A 356 -9.83 -16.86 -5.86
C ALA A 356 -10.93 -16.99 -4.80
N GLN A 357 -12.05 -17.62 -5.15
CA GLN A 357 -13.12 -17.89 -4.19
C GLN A 357 -12.67 -18.81 -3.06
N MET A 358 -11.89 -19.85 -3.35
CA MET A 358 -11.30 -20.72 -2.30
C MET A 358 -10.36 -19.93 -1.37
N PHE A 359 -9.53 -19.06 -1.92
CA PHE A 359 -8.65 -18.21 -1.14
C PHE A 359 -9.45 -17.26 -0.24
N ILE A 360 -10.46 -16.58 -0.78
CA ILE A 360 -11.35 -15.70 0.00
C ILE A 360 -12.03 -16.49 1.12
N GLN A 361 -12.55 -17.69 0.85
CA GLN A 361 -13.17 -18.54 1.87
C GLN A 361 -12.19 -18.96 2.97
N LEU A 362 -10.93 -19.22 2.61
CA LEU A 362 -9.87 -19.52 3.57
C LEU A 362 -9.60 -18.32 4.49
N MET A 363 -9.46 -17.12 3.92
CA MET A 363 -9.28 -15.88 4.68
C MET A 363 -10.47 -15.64 5.62
N GLU A 364 -11.69 -15.76 5.10
CA GLU A 364 -12.92 -15.60 5.87
C GLU A 364 -13.07 -16.63 6.99
N PHE A 365 -12.57 -17.86 6.80
CA PHE A 365 -12.55 -18.88 7.86
C PHE A 365 -11.68 -18.41 9.04
N TYR A 366 -10.50 -17.84 8.78
CA TYR A 366 -9.62 -17.30 9.84
C TYR A 366 -10.13 -15.98 10.43
N ARG A 367 -11.03 -15.26 9.77
CA ARG A 367 -11.71 -14.07 10.33
C ARG A 367 -12.95 -14.39 11.17
N ARG A 368 -13.47 -15.63 11.14
CA ARG A 368 -14.63 -16.02 11.96
C ARG A 368 -14.45 -15.77 13.46
N PRO A 369 -13.31 -16.08 14.10
CA PRO A 369 -13.08 -15.76 15.51
C PRO A 369 -13.19 -14.27 15.80
N VAL A 370 -12.70 -13.41 14.90
CA VAL A 370 -12.78 -11.95 15.04
C VAL A 370 -14.24 -11.49 15.04
N ARG A 371 -15.02 -11.92 14.05
CA ARG A 371 -16.45 -11.58 14.00
C ARG A 371 -17.21 -12.06 15.25
N LYS A 372 -16.88 -13.28 15.71
CA LYS A 372 -17.49 -13.82 16.92
C LYS A 372 -17.14 -13.00 18.15
N ALA A 373 -15.87 -12.62 18.33
CA ALA A 373 -15.41 -11.82 19.45
C ALA A 373 -16.02 -10.41 19.45
N MET A 374 -16.06 -9.76 18.29
CA MET A 374 -16.54 -8.39 18.16
C MET A 374 -18.07 -8.26 18.06
N LYS A 375 -18.81 -9.35 17.76
CA LYS A 375 -20.29 -9.32 17.64
C LYS A 375 -20.99 -8.81 18.90
N HIS A 376 -20.42 -9.08 20.07
CA HIS A 376 -20.97 -8.71 21.37
C HIS A 376 -20.24 -7.53 22.00
N SER A 377 -19.23 -6.98 21.30
CA SER A 377 -18.51 -5.81 21.75
C SER A 377 -19.36 -4.56 21.63
N LYS A 378 -19.24 -3.67 22.61
CA LYS A 378 -19.82 -2.32 22.54
C LYS A 378 -18.92 -1.32 21.83
N ARG A 379 -17.61 -1.63 21.73
CA ARG A 379 -16.58 -0.73 21.19
C ARG A 379 -16.19 -1.08 19.77
N TYR A 380 -16.12 -2.37 19.43
CA TYR A 380 -15.54 -2.86 18.19
C TYR A 380 -16.62 -3.39 17.25
N LEU A 381 -16.49 -3.08 15.96
CA LEU A 381 -17.39 -3.59 14.94
C LEU A 381 -16.75 -4.78 14.23
N PRO A 382 -17.53 -5.84 13.97
CA PRO A 382 -17.02 -6.98 13.22
C PRO A 382 -16.63 -6.57 11.79
N PRO A 383 -15.57 -7.18 11.23
CA PRO A 383 -15.15 -6.89 9.85
C PRO A 383 -16.20 -7.34 8.83
N HIS A 384 -16.35 -6.55 7.75
CA HIS A 384 -17.21 -6.86 6.62
C HIS A 384 -16.56 -7.91 5.72
N THR A 385 -17.38 -8.60 4.95
CA THR A 385 -16.90 -9.46 3.87
C THR A 385 -16.53 -8.62 2.65
N ILE A 386 -15.63 -9.13 1.81
CA ILE A 386 -15.27 -8.43 0.57
C ILE A 386 -16.45 -8.27 -0.38
N GLY A 387 -17.41 -9.21 -0.36
CA GLY A 387 -18.64 -9.12 -1.14
C GLY A 387 -19.54 -7.98 -0.70
N GLU A 388 -19.64 -7.70 0.61
CA GLU A 388 -20.37 -6.54 1.14
C GLU A 388 -19.70 -5.23 0.70
N ILE A 389 -18.37 -5.15 0.77
CA ILE A 389 -17.63 -3.97 0.30
C ILE A 389 -17.82 -3.75 -1.20
N ALA A 390 -17.77 -4.83 -2.00
CA ALA A 390 -18.04 -4.78 -3.44
C ALA A 390 -19.46 -4.30 -3.76
N ALA A 391 -20.46 -4.76 -3.01
CA ALA A 391 -21.83 -4.30 -3.16
C ALA A 391 -21.97 -2.80 -2.91
N LEU A 392 -21.32 -2.28 -1.86
CA LEU A 392 -21.29 -0.85 -1.55
C LEU A 392 -20.58 -0.04 -2.64
N ALA A 393 -19.45 -0.53 -3.16
CA ALA A 393 -18.73 0.15 -4.24
C ALA A 393 -19.56 0.24 -5.52
N LYS A 394 -20.27 -0.85 -5.87
CA LYS A 394 -21.06 -0.97 -7.10
C LYS A 394 -22.17 0.10 -7.22
N GLU A 395 -22.62 0.65 -6.10
CA GLU A 395 -23.61 1.74 -6.09
C GLU A 395 -23.04 3.05 -6.68
N HIS A 396 -21.72 3.22 -6.71
CA HIS A 396 -21.06 4.46 -7.09
C HIS A 396 -20.08 4.33 -8.26
N VAL A 397 -19.42 3.17 -8.40
CA VAL A 397 -18.45 2.90 -9.46
C VAL A 397 -18.61 1.49 -10.01
N SER A 398 -18.19 1.30 -11.26
CA SER A 398 -18.10 -0.06 -11.82
C SER A 398 -17.00 -0.85 -11.13
N LEU A 399 -17.28 -2.12 -10.80
CA LEU A 399 -16.26 -3.05 -10.30
C LEU A 399 -15.19 -3.36 -11.36
N GLY A 400 -15.39 -2.99 -12.62
CA GLY A 400 -14.38 -3.05 -13.69
C GLY A 400 -13.17 -2.14 -13.45
N ASN A 401 -13.26 -1.17 -12.53
CA ASN A 401 -12.10 -0.38 -12.07
C ASN A 401 -11.24 -1.20 -11.10
N MET A 402 -10.43 -2.13 -11.64
CA MET A 402 -9.65 -3.12 -10.88
C MET A 402 -8.16 -2.80 -10.77
N ALA A 403 -7.68 -1.70 -11.36
CA ALA A 403 -6.26 -1.33 -11.27
C ALA A 403 -5.93 -0.69 -9.92
N GLY A 404 -4.78 -1.06 -9.34
CA GLY A 404 -4.39 -0.59 -8.00
C GLY A 404 -5.43 -0.98 -6.95
N GLU A 405 -5.88 -0.03 -6.14
CA GLU A 405 -6.96 -0.21 -5.17
C GLU A 405 -8.35 -0.18 -5.83
N GLY A 406 -8.46 0.42 -7.01
CA GLY A 406 -9.66 0.40 -7.85
C GLY A 406 -10.96 0.67 -7.09
N TRP A 407 -12.01 -0.11 -7.41
CA TRP A 407 -13.34 0.00 -6.78
C TRP A 407 -13.33 -0.18 -5.25
N PHE A 408 -12.34 -0.90 -4.74
CA PHE A 408 -12.21 -1.17 -3.31
C PHE A 408 -12.07 0.12 -2.49
N LEU A 409 -11.32 1.10 -2.98
CA LEU A 409 -11.15 2.40 -2.34
C LEU A 409 -12.48 3.14 -2.15
N THR A 410 -13.35 3.14 -3.18
CA THR A 410 -14.71 3.69 -3.07
C THR A 410 -15.54 2.90 -2.06
N GLY A 411 -15.45 1.57 -2.11
CA GLY A 411 -16.17 0.69 -1.18
C GLY A 411 -15.78 0.92 0.28
N GLU A 412 -14.49 1.10 0.58
CA GLU A 412 -14.01 1.45 1.93
C GLU A 412 -14.60 2.78 2.42
N MET A 413 -14.60 3.83 1.57
CA MET A 413 -15.20 5.13 1.94
C MET A 413 -16.68 5.00 2.25
N VAL A 414 -17.44 4.31 1.40
CA VAL A 414 -18.89 4.11 1.60
C VAL A 414 -19.17 3.29 2.86
N LYS A 415 -18.40 2.22 3.07
CA LYS A 415 -18.47 1.40 4.29
C LYS A 415 -18.29 2.26 5.55
N LEU A 416 -17.25 3.08 5.59
CA LEU A 416 -16.96 3.94 6.74
C LEU A 416 -18.11 4.92 7.01
N ILE A 417 -18.59 5.63 5.99
CA ILE A 417 -19.66 6.62 6.11
C ILE A 417 -20.93 5.96 6.65
N ARG A 418 -21.36 4.81 6.07
CA ARG A 418 -22.58 4.10 6.50
C ARG A 418 -22.50 3.52 7.91
N HIS A 419 -21.27 3.31 8.43
CA HIS A 419 -21.07 2.77 9.79
C HIS A 419 -20.65 3.84 10.80
N GLY A 420 -21.06 5.09 10.56
CA GLY A 420 -20.92 6.17 11.54
C GLY A 420 -19.51 6.77 11.61
N VAL A 421 -18.73 6.64 10.55
CA VAL A 421 -17.42 7.30 10.35
C VAL A 421 -17.48 8.23 9.15
N PRO A 422 -18.20 9.37 9.26
CA PRO A 422 -18.44 10.24 8.12
C PRO A 422 -17.23 11.08 7.72
N ASN A 423 -16.25 11.24 8.60
CA ASN A 423 -15.01 11.95 8.31
C ASN A 423 -14.00 10.96 7.73
N VAL A 424 -13.57 11.17 6.49
CA VAL A 424 -12.69 10.23 5.80
C VAL A 424 -11.50 10.99 5.19
N VAL A 425 -10.30 10.55 5.50
CA VAL A 425 -9.07 10.98 4.84
C VAL A 425 -8.72 9.96 3.77
N CYS A 426 -8.70 10.39 2.52
CA CYS A 426 -8.31 9.57 1.37
C CYS A 426 -6.88 9.93 0.97
N LEU A 427 -5.93 9.04 1.29
CA LEU A 427 -4.50 9.19 1.00
C LEU A 427 -4.20 8.59 -0.37
N GLN A 428 -3.57 9.37 -1.22
CA GLN A 428 -3.26 8.92 -2.57
C GLN A 428 -1.89 9.42 -3.01
N PRO A 429 -1.10 8.61 -3.73
CA PRO A 429 0.09 9.11 -4.38
C PRO A 429 -0.29 10.15 -5.44
N PHE A 430 0.46 11.25 -5.52
CA PHE A 430 0.27 12.21 -6.59
C PHE A 430 0.39 11.54 -7.97
N GLY A 431 -0.54 11.81 -8.86
CA GLY A 431 -0.57 11.20 -10.20
C GLY A 431 -0.92 9.71 -10.26
N CYS A 432 -1.41 9.11 -9.16
CA CYS A 432 -1.89 7.73 -9.17
C CYS A 432 -3.27 7.65 -9.85
N LEU A 433 -3.32 7.11 -11.07
CA LEU A 433 -4.53 7.05 -11.88
C LEU A 433 -5.70 6.32 -11.19
N PRO A 434 -5.55 5.08 -10.66
CA PRO A 434 -6.64 4.40 -9.98
C PRO A 434 -7.21 5.22 -8.81
N ASN A 435 -6.34 5.77 -7.97
CA ASN A 435 -6.76 6.53 -6.79
C ASN A 435 -7.39 7.89 -7.16
N HIS A 436 -6.97 8.50 -8.27
CA HIS A 436 -7.64 9.71 -8.77
C HIS A 436 -9.05 9.41 -9.28
N ILE A 437 -9.27 8.27 -9.93
CA ILE A 437 -10.59 7.88 -10.46
C ILE A 437 -11.52 7.45 -9.32
N THR A 438 -11.13 6.43 -8.56
CA THR A 438 -12.01 5.76 -7.58
C THR A 438 -11.90 6.30 -6.16
N GLY A 439 -10.91 7.13 -5.89
CA GLY A 439 -10.75 7.88 -4.63
C GLY A 439 -11.23 9.33 -4.79
N LYS A 440 -10.38 10.20 -5.34
CA LYS A 440 -10.64 11.65 -5.44
C LYS A 440 -11.82 11.97 -6.36
N GLY A 441 -11.94 11.27 -7.50
CA GLY A 441 -12.97 11.53 -8.51
C GLY A 441 -14.39 11.27 -8.03
N VAL A 442 -14.59 10.34 -7.08
CA VAL A 442 -15.93 10.01 -6.56
C VAL A 442 -16.37 10.92 -5.39
N ILE A 443 -15.48 11.73 -4.81
CA ILE A 443 -15.77 12.51 -3.60
C ILE A 443 -17.00 13.42 -3.78
N HIS A 444 -17.11 14.08 -4.92
CA HIS A 444 -18.26 14.96 -5.18
C HIS A 444 -19.58 14.16 -5.18
N SER A 445 -19.60 13.02 -5.85
CA SER A 445 -20.76 12.12 -5.89
C SER A 445 -21.12 11.61 -4.50
N LEU A 446 -20.11 11.14 -3.72
CA LEU A 446 -20.33 10.67 -2.36
C LEU A 446 -20.90 11.76 -1.44
N ARG A 447 -20.38 12.99 -1.49
CA ARG A 447 -20.91 14.13 -0.72
C ARG A 447 -22.33 14.52 -1.12
N LYS A 448 -22.68 14.36 -2.39
CA LYS A 448 -24.04 14.60 -2.87
C LYS A 448 -25.01 13.55 -2.32
N HIS A 449 -24.57 12.30 -2.22
CA HIS A 449 -25.37 11.16 -1.75
C HIS A 449 -25.45 11.11 -0.22
N TYR A 450 -24.31 11.28 0.47
CA TYR A 450 -24.17 11.26 1.92
C TYR A 450 -23.89 12.68 2.43
N LYS A 451 -24.92 13.36 2.93
CA LYS A 451 -24.82 14.77 3.36
C LYS A 451 -23.91 14.97 4.58
N GLU A 452 -23.74 13.94 5.39
CA GLU A 452 -22.84 13.92 6.54
C GLU A 452 -21.37 13.72 6.15
N ALA A 453 -21.07 13.28 4.92
CA ALA A 453 -19.72 12.94 4.50
C ALA A 453 -18.78 14.15 4.46
N ASN A 454 -17.71 14.07 5.24
CA ASN A 454 -16.63 15.06 5.31
C ASN A 454 -15.35 14.38 4.84
N ILE A 455 -15.12 14.34 3.53
CA ILE A 455 -14.05 13.60 2.90
C ILE A 455 -12.91 14.55 2.51
N LEU A 456 -11.70 14.27 2.94
CA LEU A 456 -10.49 15.01 2.60
C LEU A 456 -9.55 14.14 1.78
N ALA A 457 -9.29 14.51 0.52
CA ALA A 457 -8.23 13.88 -0.27
C ALA A 457 -6.89 14.55 0.03
N ILE A 458 -5.85 13.75 0.31
CA ILE A 458 -4.47 14.21 0.51
C ILE A 458 -3.59 13.50 -0.51
N ASP A 459 -2.91 14.30 -1.32
CA ASP A 459 -1.89 13.79 -2.24
C ASP A 459 -0.57 13.60 -1.48
N CYS A 460 -0.02 12.38 -1.53
CA CYS A 460 1.27 12.00 -0.96
C CYS A 460 2.33 12.09 -2.06
N ASP A 461 3.36 12.87 -1.81
CA ASP A 461 4.48 13.09 -2.73
C ASP A 461 5.73 13.47 -1.93
N ALA A 462 6.90 13.18 -2.48
CA ALA A 462 8.18 13.54 -1.88
C ALA A 462 8.35 15.06 -1.69
N GLY A 463 7.75 15.87 -2.58
CA GLY A 463 7.74 17.32 -2.52
C GLY A 463 6.54 17.94 -1.79
N ALA A 464 5.63 17.12 -1.25
CA ALA A 464 4.43 17.63 -0.60
C ALA A 464 4.73 18.40 0.69
N SER A 465 4.08 19.56 0.86
CA SER A 465 4.20 20.37 2.09
C SER A 465 3.43 19.72 3.25
N GLU A 466 4.15 19.25 4.27
CA GLU A 466 3.54 18.74 5.50
C GLU A 466 2.64 19.74 6.18
N VAL A 467 3.06 21.00 6.22
CA VAL A 467 2.28 22.09 6.83
C VAL A 467 0.94 22.25 6.15
N ASN A 468 0.91 22.18 4.81
CA ASN A 468 -0.35 22.26 4.07
C ASN A 468 -1.25 21.04 4.34
N GLN A 469 -0.67 19.84 4.41
CA GLN A 469 -1.42 18.62 4.75
C GLN A 469 -2.01 18.73 6.17
N LEU A 470 -1.20 19.16 7.14
CA LEU A 470 -1.63 19.36 8.52
C LEU A 470 -2.75 20.41 8.63
N ASN A 471 -2.61 21.55 7.96
CA ASN A 471 -3.65 22.60 7.96
C ASN A 471 -4.98 22.09 7.38
N ARG A 472 -4.94 21.30 6.32
CA ARG A 472 -6.13 20.69 5.72
C ARG A 472 -6.78 19.67 6.64
N LEU A 473 -5.98 18.88 7.38
CA LEU A 473 -6.47 17.95 8.40
C LEU A 473 -7.16 18.70 9.56
N LYS A 474 -6.53 19.77 10.06
CA LYS A 474 -7.11 20.60 11.12
C LYS A 474 -8.43 21.24 10.71
N LEU A 475 -8.52 21.72 9.46
CA LEU A 475 -9.77 22.25 8.91
C LEU A 475 -10.86 21.18 8.85
N MET A 476 -10.54 19.96 8.37
CA MET A 476 -11.48 18.84 8.36
C MET A 476 -11.96 18.49 9.78
N LEU A 477 -11.02 18.47 10.75
CA LEU A 477 -11.34 18.19 12.15
C LEU A 477 -12.18 19.30 12.81
N SER A 478 -11.98 20.58 12.46
CA SER A 478 -12.85 21.67 12.91
C SER A 478 -14.29 21.40 12.53
N VAL A 479 -14.53 21.12 11.24
CA VAL A 479 -15.87 20.78 10.73
C VAL A 479 -16.45 19.53 11.43
N ALA A 480 -15.58 18.53 11.71
CA ALA A 480 -16.01 17.32 12.42
C ALA A 480 -16.41 17.62 13.88
N LYS A 481 -15.67 18.50 14.57
CA LYS A 481 -15.91 18.88 15.97
C LYS A 481 -17.17 19.73 16.14
N GLU A 482 -17.55 20.54 15.16
CA GLU A 482 -18.82 21.30 15.16
C GLU A 482 -20.06 20.39 15.19
N LYS A 483 -19.93 19.15 14.73
CA LYS A 483 -20.99 18.14 14.79
C LYS A 483 -21.07 17.41 16.14
N ASN A 484 -20.34 17.84 17.18
CA ASN A 484 -20.40 17.27 18.51
C ASN A 484 -21.84 17.41 19.10
N PRO A 485 -22.51 16.30 19.45
CA PRO A 485 -23.87 16.36 20.01
C PRO A 485 -23.99 17.22 21.27
N ASN A 486 -22.92 17.26 22.07
CA ASN A 486 -22.89 18.04 23.31
C ASN A 486 -22.82 19.56 23.04
N MET A 487 -22.15 20.00 21.97
CA MET A 487 -22.11 21.41 21.55
C MET A 487 -23.43 21.83 20.90
N GLN A 488 -24.01 20.99 20.04
CA GLN A 488 -25.30 21.28 19.41
C GLN A 488 -26.46 21.41 20.41
N ASN A 489 -26.41 20.63 21.51
CA ASN A 489 -27.39 20.75 22.58
C ASN A 489 -27.18 21.99 23.47
N ALA A 490 -25.94 22.47 23.61
CA ALA A 490 -25.63 23.72 24.31
C ALA A 490 -26.11 24.96 23.54
N ASP A 491 -25.94 24.96 22.21
CA ASP A 491 -26.40 26.04 21.35
C ASP A 491 -27.93 26.10 21.20
N ARG A 492 -28.60 24.90 21.15
CA ARG A 492 -30.07 24.83 21.17
C ARG A 492 -30.70 25.28 22.48
N LYS A 493 -29.95 25.25 23.61
CA LYS A 493 -30.44 25.78 24.90
C LYS A 493 -30.19 27.29 25.05
N LYS A 494 -29.38 27.91 24.18
CA LYS A 494 -29.08 29.33 24.17
C LYS A 494 -29.90 30.13 23.15
N ALA A 495 -30.50 29.44 22.16
CA ALA A 495 -31.42 29.98 21.19
C ALA A 495 -32.88 29.77 21.65
#